data_527623741387f92c38ec6519bb5482a5
#
_entry.id   527623741387f92c38ec6519bb5482a5
#
_cell.length_a   1.000
_cell.length_b   1.000
_cell.length_c   1.000
_cell.angle_alpha   90.00
_cell.angle_beta   90.00
_cell.angle_gamma   90.00
#
_symmetry.space_group_name_H-M   'P 1'
#
loop_
_entity.id
_entity.type
_entity.pdbx_description
1 polymer ?
#
loop_
_entity_poly.entity_id
_entity_poly.type
_entity_poly.pdbx_seq_one_letter_code
_entity_poly.pdbx_strand_id
1 'polypeptide(L)'
;MNSRFLSLLRKELIDAIRDKRSVMAGLYYAIFVPLLMAGMMMLLIDKLTSPEDLNITINNSSAAADLVAYLDNQGIRHSNDKATTKAIEITIGAAYAEQMHRAEPAEVILIADRSEENLQSAIRRTERTLQRYSAEMASLRLIARGINPKIMNSLNVKMQDQATTESKGGQLIAMIILFMLLSVFVSGMNLAIDTSAGERERNSLALLLSHPISLRQLVLSKVCAVSIFGMLGLFLVLLVSKFVYPFVPWQELGFNVDININFMMAAFIAGVFVAFLAASMQLFVSFMAKSFKEAQTYITFVMFVPMMLSYAVTFDLATDELRWAPVTGQLQALIDVMKGKEI
;
A
#
# COMPACT_ATOMS: atom_id res chain seq x y z
N MET A 1 15.87 -33.80 -22.42
CA MET A 1 15.54 -33.70 -20.97
C MET A 1 15.37 -35.14 -20.48
N ASN A 2 16.19 -35.57 -19.50
CA ASN A 2 16.25 -36.98 -19.10
C ASN A 2 14.89 -37.44 -18.49
N SER A 3 14.39 -38.63 -18.87
CA SER A 3 13.15 -39.21 -18.34
C SER A 3 13.09 -39.24 -16.81
N ARG A 4 14.24 -39.42 -16.16
CA ARG A 4 14.41 -39.39 -14.68
C ARG A 4 14.07 -38.04 -14.06
N PHE A 5 14.53 -36.94 -14.67
CA PHE A 5 14.20 -35.58 -14.18
C PHE A 5 12.68 -35.32 -14.24
N LEU A 6 12.05 -35.72 -15.36
CA LEU A 6 10.61 -35.51 -15.52
C LEU A 6 9.80 -36.34 -14.51
N SER A 7 10.25 -37.55 -14.21
CA SER A 7 9.62 -38.44 -13.22
C SER A 7 9.74 -37.86 -11.81
N LEU A 8 10.91 -37.27 -11.46
CA LEU A 8 11.09 -36.57 -10.17
C LEU A 8 10.20 -35.34 -10.09
N LEU A 9 10.20 -34.48 -11.11
CA LEU A 9 9.37 -33.28 -11.13
C LEU A 9 7.89 -33.65 -11.01
N ARG A 10 7.43 -34.68 -11.76
CA ARG A 10 6.05 -35.17 -11.65
C ARG A 10 5.72 -35.67 -10.25
N LYS A 11 6.64 -36.38 -9.59
CA LYS A 11 6.47 -36.82 -8.20
C LYS A 11 6.30 -35.62 -7.27
N GLU A 12 7.19 -34.61 -7.33
CA GLU A 12 7.11 -33.42 -6.49
C GLU A 12 5.81 -32.63 -6.71
N LEU A 13 5.35 -32.50 -7.97
CA LEU A 13 4.09 -31.81 -8.28
C LEU A 13 2.86 -32.60 -7.79
N ILE A 14 2.85 -33.91 -7.90
CA ILE A 14 1.73 -34.73 -7.40
C ILE A 14 1.67 -34.65 -5.88
N ASP A 15 2.82 -34.74 -5.21
CA ASP A 15 2.89 -34.64 -3.76
C ASP A 15 2.42 -33.24 -3.28
N ALA A 16 2.83 -32.18 -3.99
CA ALA A 16 2.40 -30.80 -3.71
C ALA A 16 0.88 -30.62 -3.82
N ILE A 17 0.26 -31.16 -4.89
CA ILE A 17 -1.21 -31.06 -5.08
C ILE A 17 -1.97 -31.87 -4.04
N ARG A 18 -1.40 -32.98 -3.58
CA ARG A 18 -2.00 -33.83 -2.52
C ARG A 18 -1.88 -33.21 -1.14
N ASP A 19 -0.89 -32.37 -0.92
CA ASP A 19 -0.76 -31.61 0.33
C ASP A 19 -1.75 -30.48 0.40
N LYS A 20 -2.93 -30.75 0.97
CA LYS A 20 -3.99 -29.76 1.18
C LYS A 20 -3.52 -28.50 1.90
N ARG A 21 -2.52 -28.62 2.79
CA ARG A 21 -2.01 -27.51 3.58
C ARG A 21 -1.28 -26.50 2.71
N SER A 22 -0.39 -26.96 1.83
CA SER A 22 0.34 -26.10 0.88
C SER A 22 -0.60 -25.45 -0.13
N VAL A 23 -1.55 -26.23 -0.69
CA VAL A 23 -2.55 -25.70 -1.63
C VAL A 23 -3.42 -24.63 -0.98
N MET A 24 -3.94 -24.89 0.23
CA MET A 24 -4.80 -23.95 0.94
C MET A 24 -4.06 -22.65 1.30
N ALA A 25 -2.79 -22.73 1.71
CA ALA A 25 -2.00 -21.53 2.02
C ALA A 25 -1.85 -20.62 0.79
N GLY A 26 -1.55 -21.19 -0.39
CA GLY A 26 -1.50 -20.43 -1.64
C GLY A 26 -2.85 -19.82 -2.02
N LEU A 27 -3.94 -20.60 -1.89
CA LEU A 27 -5.31 -20.12 -2.17
C LEU A 27 -5.74 -19.00 -1.23
N TYR A 28 -5.48 -19.14 0.08
CA TYR A 28 -5.82 -18.10 1.05
C TYR A 28 -5.10 -16.80 0.72
N TYR A 29 -3.81 -16.86 0.43
CA TYR A 29 -3.07 -15.66 0.05
C TYR A 29 -3.63 -15.03 -1.23
N ALA A 30 -3.88 -15.84 -2.25
CA ALA A 30 -4.35 -15.39 -3.55
C ALA A 30 -5.72 -14.71 -3.50
N ILE A 31 -6.60 -15.12 -2.60
CA ILE A 31 -7.93 -14.54 -2.42
C ILE A 31 -7.90 -13.39 -1.41
N PHE A 32 -7.27 -13.62 -0.25
CA PHE A 32 -7.35 -12.70 0.87
C PHE A 32 -6.60 -11.38 0.61
N VAL A 33 -5.42 -11.45 -0.01
CA VAL A 33 -4.59 -10.24 -0.21
C VAL A 33 -5.24 -9.24 -1.16
N PRO A 34 -5.72 -9.60 -2.36
CA PRO A 34 -6.42 -8.65 -3.23
C PRO A 34 -7.68 -8.06 -2.60
N LEU A 35 -8.44 -8.87 -1.86
CA LEU A 35 -9.64 -8.40 -1.15
C LEU A 35 -9.30 -7.44 -0.02
N LEU A 36 -8.28 -7.77 0.78
CA LEU A 36 -7.81 -6.91 1.86
C LEU A 36 -7.29 -5.57 1.31
N MET A 37 -6.50 -5.61 0.23
CA MET A 37 -6.00 -4.40 -0.42
C MET A 37 -7.13 -3.54 -0.98
N ALA A 38 -8.11 -4.16 -1.65
CA ALA A 38 -9.28 -3.45 -2.15
C ALA A 38 -10.11 -2.82 -1.03
N GLY A 39 -10.38 -3.58 0.03
CA GLY A 39 -11.10 -3.08 1.21
C GLY A 39 -10.36 -1.94 1.91
N MET A 40 -9.05 -2.07 2.09
CA MET A 40 -8.23 -1.02 2.68
C MET A 40 -8.22 0.26 1.81
N MET A 41 -8.16 0.11 0.47
CA MET A 41 -8.22 1.25 -0.45
C MET A 41 -9.59 1.92 -0.44
N MET A 42 -10.69 1.15 -0.40
CA MET A 42 -12.03 1.72 -0.25
C MET A 42 -12.16 2.55 1.02
N LEU A 43 -11.68 2.03 2.16
CA LEU A 43 -11.69 2.76 3.42
C LEU A 43 -10.80 4.02 3.38
N LEU A 44 -9.66 3.95 2.71
CA LEU A 44 -8.78 5.09 2.53
C LEU A 44 -9.45 6.17 1.67
N ILE A 45 -10.06 5.77 0.56
CA ILE A 45 -10.78 6.67 -0.34
C ILE A 45 -11.93 7.35 0.40
N ASP A 46 -12.75 6.58 1.11
CA ASP A 46 -13.86 7.13 1.90
C ASP A 46 -13.39 8.20 2.90
N LYS A 47 -12.30 7.93 3.63
CA LYS A 47 -11.70 8.91 4.54
C LYS A 47 -11.14 10.16 3.86
N LEU A 48 -10.67 10.04 2.62
CA LEU A 48 -10.07 11.16 1.89
C LEU A 48 -11.14 12.00 1.17
N THR A 49 -12.20 11.36 0.66
CA THR A 49 -13.22 12.01 -0.16
C THR A 49 -14.45 12.46 0.63
N SER A 50 -14.73 11.78 1.75
CA SER A 50 -15.79 12.16 2.67
C SER A 50 -15.16 12.72 3.95
N PRO A 51 -14.77 13.99 3.99
CA PRO A 51 -14.28 14.57 5.22
C PRO A 51 -15.40 14.51 6.25
N GLU A 52 -15.23 13.65 7.26
CA GLU A 52 -16.16 13.56 8.39
C GLU A 52 -16.48 14.96 8.92
N ASP A 53 -17.75 15.22 9.23
CA ASP A 53 -18.14 16.41 9.96
C ASP A 53 -17.29 16.49 11.23
N LEU A 54 -16.53 17.57 11.35
CA LEU A 54 -15.61 17.78 12.46
C LEU A 54 -16.36 18.47 13.59
N ASN A 55 -16.79 17.71 14.59
CA ASN A 55 -17.39 18.27 15.78
C ASN A 55 -16.31 18.80 16.73
N ILE A 56 -16.38 20.08 17.07
CA ILE A 56 -15.46 20.77 17.96
C ILE A 56 -16.24 21.63 18.98
N THR A 57 -15.57 22.01 20.04
CA THR A 57 -16.16 22.97 21.01
C THR A 57 -15.88 24.39 20.54
N ILE A 58 -16.92 25.24 20.45
CA ILE A 58 -16.76 26.66 20.14
C ILE A 58 -17.30 27.45 21.31
N ASN A 59 -16.43 28.09 22.07
CA ASN A 59 -16.80 28.95 23.18
C ASN A 59 -17.11 30.37 22.67
N ASN A 60 -18.15 30.96 23.25
CA ASN A 60 -18.66 32.27 22.89
C ASN A 60 -19.17 32.36 21.43
N SER A 61 -19.76 31.28 20.94
CA SER A 61 -20.28 31.15 19.56
C SER A 61 -21.28 32.27 19.20
N SER A 62 -22.04 32.79 20.17
CA SER A 62 -23.02 33.86 19.95
C SER A 62 -22.40 35.19 19.55
N ALA A 63 -21.13 35.45 19.89
CA ALA A 63 -20.43 36.69 19.54
C ALA A 63 -19.97 36.74 18.09
N ALA A 64 -19.94 35.61 17.39
CA ALA A 64 -19.43 35.48 16.01
C ALA A 64 -20.30 34.53 15.19
N ALA A 65 -21.58 34.84 15.04
CA ALA A 65 -22.53 33.99 14.30
C ALA A 65 -22.11 33.78 12.83
N ASP A 66 -21.50 34.77 12.21
CA ASP A 66 -20.94 34.72 10.86
C ASP A 66 -19.78 33.73 10.71
N LEU A 67 -18.86 33.74 11.66
CA LEU A 67 -17.75 32.79 11.71
C LEU A 67 -18.25 31.34 11.95
N VAL A 68 -19.20 31.19 12.87
CA VAL A 68 -19.79 29.87 13.19
C VAL A 68 -20.52 29.32 11.99
N ALA A 69 -21.31 30.12 11.29
CA ALA A 69 -21.99 29.70 10.06
C ALA A 69 -21.00 29.35 8.93
N TYR A 70 -19.90 30.09 8.83
CA TYR A 70 -18.83 29.77 7.87
C TYR A 70 -18.18 28.43 8.19
N LEU A 71 -17.85 28.17 9.45
CA LEU A 71 -17.28 26.89 9.89
C LEU A 71 -18.23 25.73 9.63
N ASP A 72 -19.52 25.88 9.93
CA ASP A 72 -20.54 24.87 9.70
C ASP A 72 -20.65 24.52 8.21
N ASN A 73 -20.65 25.52 7.33
CA ASN A 73 -20.62 25.32 5.87
C ASN A 73 -19.36 24.59 5.36
N GLN A 74 -18.27 24.62 6.12
CA GLN A 74 -17.04 23.89 5.82
C GLN A 74 -16.99 22.52 6.53
N GLY A 75 -18.12 22.09 7.13
CA GLY A 75 -18.24 20.82 7.85
C GLY A 75 -17.51 20.81 9.20
N ILE A 76 -17.33 21.98 9.82
CA ILE A 76 -16.78 22.12 11.18
C ILE A 76 -17.92 22.60 12.07
N ARG A 77 -18.51 21.67 12.84
CA ARG A 77 -19.72 21.91 13.63
C ARG A 77 -19.42 22.10 15.09
N HIS A 78 -20.15 23.02 15.70
CA HIS A 78 -20.17 23.15 17.15
C HIS A 78 -20.98 22.01 17.77
N SER A 79 -20.36 21.26 18.69
CA SER A 79 -21.04 20.23 19.48
C SER A 79 -20.63 20.30 20.94
N ASN A 80 -21.60 20.13 21.82
CA ASN A 80 -21.38 20.01 23.27
C ASN A 80 -21.38 18.53 23.71
N ASP A 81 -21.61 17.60 22.81
CA ASP A 81 -21.60 16.17 23.11
C ASP A 81 -20.18 15.63 23.16
N LYS A 82 -19.68 15.38 24.36
CA LYS A 82 -18.31 14.89 24.63
C LYS A 82 -18.00 13.54 23.93
N ALA A 83 -19.01 12.76 23.56
CA ALA A 83 -18.80 11.45 22.93
C ALA A 83 -18.42 11.58 21.44
N THR A 84 -18.86 12.65 20.78
CA THR A 84 -18.64 12.88 19.34
C THR A 84 -17.70 14.03 19.04
N THR A 85 -17.36 14.83 20.06
CA THR A 85 -16.53 16.06 19.90
C THR A 85 -15.06 15.71 20.04
N LYS A 86 -14.25 16.15 19.06
CA LYS A 86 -12.79 16.04 19.17
C LYS A 86 -12.25 17.05 20.17
N ALA A 87 -11.13 16.74 20.82
CA ALA A 87 -10.46 17.59 21.79
C ALA A 87 -9.82 18.83 21.13
N ILE A 88 -10.63 19.58 20.39
CA ILE A 88 -10.27 20.84 19.73
C ILE A 88 -11.29 21.89 20.17
N GLU A 89 -10.78 23.02 20.66
CA GLU A 89 -11.61 24.08 21.17
C GLU A 89 -11.26 25.39 20.47
N ILE A 90 -12.28 26.13 20.03
CA ILE A 90 -12.14 27.50 19.52
C ILE A 90 -12.73 28.45 20.56
N THR A 91 -11.94 29.35 21.05
CA THR A 91 -12.41 30.43 21.96
C THR A 91 -12.45 31.74 21.20
N ILE A 92 -13.63 32.34 21.09
CA ILE A 92 -13.86 33.62 20.43
C ILE A 92 -13.76 34.71 21.47
N GLY A 93 -12.94 35.74 21.21
CA GLY A 93 -12.76 36.88 22.12
C GLY A 93 -14.07 37.64 22.36
N ALA A 94 -14.27 38.12 23.58
CA ALA A 94 -15.49 38.87 23.93
C ALA A 94 -15.69 40.16 23.10
N ALA A 95 -14.60 40.78 22.64
CA ALA A 95 -14.60 41.98 21.81
C ALA A 95 -14.71 41.69 20.29
N TYR A 96 -14.93 40.42 19.88
CA TYR A 96 -14.92 40.00 18.47
C TYR A 96 -15.85 40.89 17.59
N ALA A 97 -17.11 41.04 17.98
CA ALA A 97 -18.10 41.80 17.20
C ALA A 97 -17.69 43.26 17.05
N GLU A 98 -17.19 43.88 18.12
CA GLU A 98 -16.76 45.28 18.09
C GLU A 98 -15.51 45.48 17.23
N GLN A 99 -14.52 44.60 17.35
CA GLN A 99 -13.29 44.62 16.55
C GLN A 99 -13.62 44.40 15.04
N MET A 100 -14.53 43.46 14.75
CA MET A 100 -14.98 43.25 13.38
C MET A 100 -15.69 44.45 12.77
N HIS A 101 -16.54 45.14 13.54
CA HIS A 101 -17.19 46.38 13.13
C HIS A 101 -16.22 47.52 12.87
N ARG A 102 -15.16 47.64 13.71
CA ARG A 102 -14.10 48.63 13.52
C ARG A 102 -13.11 48.27 12.41
N ALA A 103 -13.28 47.12 11.76
CA ALA A 103 -12.35 46.58 10.80
C ALA A 103 -10.95 46.30 11.38
N GLU A 104 -10.86 46.04 12.69
CA GLU A 104 -9.66 45.63 13.41
C GLU A 104 -9.52 44.10 13.40
N PRO A 105 -8.30 43.53 13.61
CA PRO A 105 -8.13 42.11 13.80
C PRO A 105 -8.85 41.62 15.06
N ALA A 106 -9.76 40.65 14.91
CA ALA A 106 -10.45 40.03 16.04
C ALA A 106 -9.70 38.80 16.52
N GLU A 107 -9.65 38.60 17.85
CA GLU A 107 -8.93 37.48 18.46
C GLU A 107 -9.78 36.23 18.45
N VAL A 108 -9.19 35.14 17.89
CA VAL A 108 -9.73 33.78 17.91
C VAL A 108 -8.61 32.84 18.32
N ILE A 109 -8.79 32.11 19.42
CA ILE A 109 -7.79 31.22 20.01
C ILE A 109 -8.20 29.77 19.66
N LEU A 110 -7.31 29.03 18.98
CA LEU A 110 -7.45 27.62 18.74
C LEU A 110 -6.64 26.83 19.76
N ILE A 111 -7.33 26.07 20.62
CA ILE A 111 -6.73 25.25 21.66
C ILE A 111 -6.86 23.78 21.26
N ALA A 112 -5.72 23.10 21.12
CA ALA A 112 -5.68 21.68 20.80
C ALA A 112 -4.33 21.07 21.19
N ASP A 113 -4.34 19.78 21.52
CA ASP A 113 -3.12 19.04 21.78
C ASP A 113 -2.49 18.58 20.45
N ARG A 114 -1.34 19.16 20.11
CA ARG A 114 -0.57 18.82 18.90
C ARG A 114 0.22 17.52 19.01
N SER A 115 0.34 16.93 20.19
CA SER A 115 1.04 15.65 20.37
C SER A 115 0.19 14.45 19.95
N GLU A 116 -1.13 14.62 19.88
CA GLU A 116 -2.05 13.56 19.45
C GLU A 116 -2.08 13.43 17.91
N GLU A 117 -1.55 12.34 17.38
CA GLU A 117 -1.55 12.07 15.92
C GLU A 117 -2.96 12.08 15.31
N ASN A 118 -3.96 11.58 16.03
CA ASN A 118 -5.35 11.51 15.59
C ASN A 118 -5.99 12.90 15.37
N LEU A 119 -5.47 13.94 16.01
CA LEU A 119 -5.99 15.31 15.92
C LEU A 119 -5.28 16.16 14.89
N GLN A 120 -4.09 15.76 14.43
CA GLN A 120 -3.26 16.56 13.53
C GLN A 120 -3.97 17.00 12.25
N SER A 121 -4.73 16.09 11.63
CA SER A 121 -5.50 16.40 10.41
C SER A 121 -6.64 17.39 10.68
N ALA A 122 -7.34 17.19 11.79
CA ALA A 122 -8.44 18.05 12.22
C ALA A 122 -7.94 19.45 12.63
N ILE A 123 -6.83 19.52 13.36
CA ILE A 123 -6.19 20.80 13.75
C ILE A 123 -5.81 21.59 12.49
N ARG A 124 -5.08 20.96 11.55
CA ARG A 124 -4.68 21.60 10.29
C ARG A 124 -5.88 22.06 9.45
N ARG A 125 -6.96 21.25 9.41
CA ARG A 125 -8.20 21.61 8.71
C ARG A 125 -8.83 22.85 9.33
N THR A 126 -8.98 22.87 10.65
CA THR A 126 -9.55 24.00 11.39
C THR A 126 -8.71 25.28 11.22
N GLU A 127 -7.39 25.17 11.39
CA GLU A 127 -6.45 26.28 11.21
C GLU A 127 -6.53 26.88 9.80
N ARG A 128 -6.51 26.03 8.75
CA ARG A 128 -6.65 26.48 7.35
C ARG A 128 -8.00 27.14 7.07
N THR A 129 -9.08 26.63 7.67
CA THR A 129 -10.42 27.19 7.49
C THR A 129 -10.52 28.57 8.15
N LEU A 130 -9.96 28.75 9.35
CA LEU A 130 -9.88 30.05 10.01
C LEU A 130 -9.01 31.06 9.23
N GLN A 131 -7.87 30.61 8.71
CA GLN A 131 -7.00 31.45 7.86
C GLN A 131 -7.72 31.87 6.57
N ARG A 132 -8.46 30.95 5.94
CA ARG A 132 -9.25 31.25 4.73
C ARG A 132 -10.34 32.28 5.03
N TYR A 133 -11.10 32.10 6.09
CA TYR A 133 -12.08 33.08 6.55
C TYR A 133 -11.46 34.46 6.78
N SER A 134 -10.32 34.52 7.48
CA SER A 134 -9.58 35.77 7.71
C SER A 134 -9.17 36.48 6.41
N ALA A 135 -8.68 35.68 5.41
CA ALA A 135 -8.29 36.21 4.10
C ALA A 135 -9.50 36.72 3.29
N GLU A 136 -10.64 36.02 3.35
CA GLU A 136 -11.89 36.44 2.71
C GLU A 136 -12.40 37.76 3.33
N MET A 137 -12.42 37.88 4.68
CA MET A 137 -12.81 39.09 5.36
C MET A 137 -11.87 40.24 5.04
N ALA A 138 -10.56 40.02 4.98
CA ALA A 138 -9.59 41.03 4.59
C ALA A 138 -9.84 41.52 3.17
N SER A 139 -10.13 40.61 2.24
CA SER A 139 -10.45 40.92 0.84
C SER A 139 -11.72 41.80 0.74
N LEU A 140 -12.78 41.45 1.48
CA LEU A 140 -14.02 42.22 1.52
C LEU A 140 -13.79 43.63 2.09
N ARG A 141 -12.97 43.76 3.13
CA ARG A 141 -12.62 45.07 3.72
C ARG A 141 -11.85 45.96 2.75
N LEU A 142 -10.98 45.40 1.90
CA LEU A 142 -10.24 46.10 0.87
C LEU A 142 -11.20 46.57 -0.25
N ILE A 143 -12.10 45.69 -0.71
CA ILE A 143 -13.11 46.04 -1.72
C ILE A 143 -13.98 47.19 -1.22
N ALA A 144 -14.46 47.14 0.03
CA ALA A 144 -15.28 48.23 0.62
C ALA A 144 -14.54 49.58 0.67
N ARG A 145 -13.20 49.58 0.69
CA ARG A 145 -12.34 50.75 0.64
C ARG A 145 -11.93 51.17 -0.80
N GLY A 146 -12.46 50.47 -1.83
CA GLY A 146 -12.10 50.74 -3.23
C GLY A 146 -10.71 50.22 -3.64
N ILE A 147 -10.07 49.40 -2.79
CA ILE A 147 -8.75 48.84 -3.04
C ILE A 147 -8.90 47.44 -3.64
N ASN A 148 -8.17 47.18 -4.73
CA ASN A 148 -8.18 45.82 -5.34
C ASN A 148 -7.49 44.81 -4.41
N PRO A 149 -8.18 43.75 -4.00
CA PRO A 149 -7.60 42.70 -3.12
C PRO A 149 -6.36 42.00 -3.68
N LYS A 150 -6.19 42.03 -5.01
CA LYS A 150 -5.00 41.45 -5.66
C LYS A 150 -3.68 42.08 -5.20
N ILE A 151 -3.73 43.26 -4.60
CA ILE A 151 -2.52 43.92 -4.04
C ILE A 151 -1.91 43.12 -2.88
N MET A 152 -2.71 42.30 -2.19
CA MET A 152 -2.21 41.40 -1.14
C MET A 152 -1.40 40.23 -1.67
N ASN A 153 -1.59 39.86 -2.93
CA ASN A 153 -0.92 38.74 -3.57
C ASN A 153 0.22 39.28 -4.46
N SER A 154 1.43 39.35 -3.89
CA SER A 154 2.63 39.78 -4.63
C SER A 154 3.02 38.80 -5.76
N LEU A 155 2.60 37.56 -5.65
CA LEU A 155 2.89 36.49 -6.60
C LEU A 155 1.61 35.74 -7.00
N ASN A 156 1.44 35.50 -8.29
CA ASN A 156 0.40 34.60 -8.79
C ASN A 156 1.04 33.24 -9.09
N VAL A 157 1.16 32.40 -8.06
CA VAL A 157 1.73 31.05 -8.20
C VAL A 157 0.70 30.15 -8.84
N LYS A 158 0.93 29.80 -10.12
CA LYS A 158 0.17 28.77 -10.81
C LYS A 158 0.92 27.47 -10.72
N MET A 159 0.39 26.50 -10.02
CA MET A 159 0.90 25.13 -10.03
C MET A 159 0.40 24.45 -11.30
N GLN A 160 1.31 24.11 -12.21
CA GLN A 160 1.02 23.28 -13.37
C GLN A 160 1.44 21.85 -13.03
N ASP A 161 0.47 21.02 -12.69
CA ASP A 161 0.70 19.60 -12.43
C ASP A 161 1.02 18.90 -13.76
N GLN A 162 2.23 18.41 -13.89
CA GLN A 162 2.71 17.65 -15.05
C GLN A 162 2.57 16.13 -14.85
N ALA A 163 2.06 15.70 -13.69
CA ALA A 163 1.86 14.28 -13.41
C ALA A 163 0.72 13.74 -14.28
N THR A 164 1.00 12.68 -15.03
CA THR A 164 -0.04 11.93 -15.73
C THR A 164 -0.92 11.21 -14.69
N THR A 165 -2.14 10.86 -15.06
CA THR A 165 -3.06 10.11 -14.19
C THR A 165 -2.42 8.82 -13.70
N GLU A 166 -1.61 8.18 -14.56
CA GLU A 166 -0.90 6.94 -14.25
C GLU A 166 0.29 7.16 -13.30
N SER A 167 0.88 8.35 -13.26
CA SER A 167 2.03 8.63 -12.38
C SER A 167 1.64 9.00 -10.96
N LYS A 168 0.40 9.46 -10.73
CA LYS A 168 -0.07 9.95 -9.42
C LYS A 168 -0.13 8.87 -8.34
N GLY A 169 -0.43 7.64 -8.70
CA GLY A 169 -0.55 6.51 -7.77
C GLY A 169 0.74 5.70 -7.56
N GLY A 170 1.91 6.22 -7.95
CA GLY A 170 3.14 5.43 -8.06
C GLY A 170 3.49 4.57 -6.86
N GLN A 171 3.42 5.10 -5.64
CA GLN A 171 3.72 4.35 -4.42
C GLN A 171 2.65 3.29 -4.10
N LEU A 172 1.37 3.62 -4.26
CA LEU A 172 0.27 2.68 -4.03
C LEU A 172 0.28 1.56 -5.06
N ILE A 173 0.49 1.88 -6.34
CA ILE A 173 0.66 0.91 -7.42
C ILE A 173 1.85 -0.02 -7.11
N ALA A 174 2.98 0.54 -6.67
CA ALA A 174 4.15 -0.24 -6.31
C ALA A 174 3.88 -1.21 -5.15
N MET A 175 3.14 -0.77 -4.11
CA MET A 175 2.71 -1.65 -3.02
C MET A 175 1.83 -2.80 -3.54
N ILE A 176 0.85 -2.52 -4.38
CA ILE A 176 -0.03 -3.53 -4.96
C ILE A 176 0.79 -4.57 -5.72
N ILE A 177 1.71 -4.13 -6.60
CA ILE A 177 2.55 -5.03 -7.40
C ILE A 177 3.52 -5.81 -6.51
N LEU A 178 4.08 -5.18 -5.47
CA LEU A 178 4.94 -5.85 -4.50
C LEU A 178 4.22 -7.01 -3.81
N PHE A 179 2.97 -6.80 -3.37
CA PHE A 179 2.16 -7.87 -2.78
C PHE A 179 1.80 -8.97 -3.79
N MET A 180 1.60 -8.61 -5.08
CA MET A 180 1.43 -9.60 -6.13
C MET A 180 2.68 -10.46 -6.32
N LEU A 181 3.88 -9.86 -6.37
CA LEU A 181 5.14 -10.59 -6.48
C LEU A 181 5.44 -11.43 -5.22
N LEU A 182 5.04 -10.95 -4.04
CA LEU A 182 5.19 -11.68 -2.79
C LEU A 182 4.39 -13.00 -2.79
N SER A 183 3.31 -13.08 -3.57
CA SER A 183 2.53 -14.33 -3.71
C SER A 183 3.37 -15.51 -4.21
N VAL A 184 4.38 -15.24 -5.02
CA VAL A 184 5.32 -16.25 -5.53
C VAL A 184 6.07 -16.91 -4.39
N PHE A 185 6.56 -16.09 -3.45
CA PHE A 185 7.28 -16.57 -2.27
C PHE A 185 6.36 -17.34 -1.32
N VAL A 186 5.19 -16.78 -1.02
CA VAL A 186 4.26 -17.38 -0.05
C VAL A 186 3.69 -18.70 -0.56
N SER A 187 3.32 -18.77 -1.85
CA SER A 187 2.74 -19.97 -2.44
C SER A 187 3.76 -21.11 -2.55
N GLY A 188 5.04 -20.80 -2.81
CA GLY A 188 6.10 -21.80 -2.89
C GLY A 188 6.64 -22.27 -1.53
N MET A 189 6.47 -21.47 -0.49
CA MET A 189 7.14 -21.66 0.81
C MET A 189 6.89 -23.04 1.44
N ASN A 190 5.63 -23.43 1.58
CA ASN A 190 5.29 -24.69 2.24
C ASN A 190 5.83 -25.89 1.46
N LEU A 191 5.74 -25.86 0.14
CA LEU A 191 6.31 -26.90 -0.71
C LEU A 191 7.83 -26.96 -0.60
N ALA A 192 8.51 -25.82 -0.56
CA ALA A 192 9.95 -25.76 -0.36
C ALA A 192 10.36 -26.41 0.96
N ILE A 193 9.62 -26.14 2.05
CA ILE A 193 9.89 -26.73 3.37
C ILE A 193 9.61 -28.23 3.34
N ASP A 194 8.48 -28.64 2.82
CA ASP A 194 8.03 -30.04 2.85
C ASP A 194 8.95 -30.96 2.05
N THR A 195 9.40 -30.49 0.86
CA THR A 195 10.30 -31.25 -0.02
C THR A 195 11.78 -31.21 0.38
N SER A 196 12.15 -30.49 1.45
CA SER A 196 13.53 -30.40 1.93
C SER A 196 13.65 -30.77 3.41
N ALA A 197 13.40 -29.82 4.32
CA ALA A 197 13.43 -30.06 5.76
C ALA A 197 12.40 -31.12 6.19
N GLY A 198 11.21 -31.12 5.58
CA GLY A 198 10.18 -32.11 5.85
C GLY A 198 10.58 -33.53 5.42
N GLU A 199 11.19 -33.71 4.24
CA GLU A 199 11.72 -35.00 3.81
C GLU A 199 12.89 -35.47 4.71
N ARG A 200 13.71 -34.54 5.19
CA ARG A 200 14.80 -34.83 6.13
C ARG A 200 14.26 -35.29 7.49
N GLU A 201 13.28 -34.59 8.02
CA GLU A 201 12.64 -34.91 9.32
C GLU A 201 11.97 -36.31 9.26
N ARG A 202 11.38 -36.66 8.13
CA ARG A 202 10.76 -37.99 7.90
C ARG A 202 11.75 -39.08 7.47
N ASN A 203 13.05 -38.78 7.36
CA ASN A 203 14.10 -39.68 6.86
C ASN A 203 13.87 -40.17 5.41
N SER A 204 12.96 -39.58 4.66
CA SER A 204 12.68 -39.96 3.27
C SER A 204 13.74 -39.44 2.29
N LEU A 205 14.47 -38.39 2.65
CA LEU A 205 15.57 -37.87 1.85
C LEU A 205 16.70 -38.89 1.67
N ALA A 206 17.04 -39.64 2.73
CA ALA A 206 18.06 -40.71 2.65
C ALA A 206 17.66 -41.82 1.68
N LEU A 207 16.38 -42.19 1.65
CA LEU A 207 15.84 -43.14 0.70
C LEU A 207 15.93 -42.62 -0.74
N LEU A 208 15.61 -41.36 -0.99
CA LEU A 208 15.73 -40.74 -2.30
C LEU A 208 17.18 -40.74 -2.80
N LEU A 209 18.14 -40.46 -1.93
CA LEU A 209 19.56 -40.44 -2.25
C LEU A 209 20.15 -41.85 -2.50
N SER A 210 19.49 -42.94 -2.06
CA SER A 210 19.89 -44.31 -2.40
C SER A 210 19.56 -44.75 -3.82
N HIS A 211 18.71 -44.00 -4.53
CA HIS A 211 18.38 -44.26 -5.93
C HIS A 211 19.48 -43.76 -6.89
N PRO A 212 19.63 -44.32 -8.06
CA PRO A 212 20.65 -43.93 -9.04
C PRO A 212 20.24 -42.63 -9.79
N ILE A 213 20.13 -41.54 -9.00
CA ILE A 213 19.80 -40.18 -9.48
C ILE A 213 20.93 -39.23 -9.07
N SER A 214 21.22 -38.24 -9.93
CA SER A 214 22.22 -37.24 -9.60
C SER A 214 21.61 -36.18 -8.64
N LEU A 215 22.44 -35.71 -7.71
CA LEU A 215 22.03 -34.63 -6.78
C LEU A 215 21.52 -33.38 -7.51
N ARG A 216 22.15 -33.06 -8.67
CA ARG A 216 21.71 -31.94 -9.49
C ARG A 216 20.28 -32.12 -10.02
N GLN A 217 19.91 -33.34 -10.47
CA GLN A 217 18.56 -33.61 -10.95
C GLN A 217 17.54 -33.54 -9.82
N LEU A 218 17.89 -34.00 -8.62
CA LEU A 218 17.05 -33.92 -7.45
C LEU A 218 16.79 -32.47 -7.04
N VAL A 219 17.82 -31.64 -6.89
CA VAL A 219 17.68 -30.24 -6.51
C VAL A 219 16.93 -29.45 -7.57
N LEU A 220 17.28 -29.59 -8.84
CA LEU A 220 16.61 -28.88 -9.93
C LEU A 220 15.13 -29.26 -10.05
N SER A 221 14.76 -30.53 -9.82
CA SER A 221 13.34 -30.93 -9.84
C SER A 221 12.54 -30.26 -8.73
N LYS A 222 13.12 -30.10 -7.53
CA LYS A 222 12.51 -29.41 -6.41
C LYS A 222 12.41 -27.90 -6.68
N VAL A 223 13.48 -27.26 -7.20
CA VAL A 223 13.44 -25.84 -7.60
C VAL A 223 12.34 -25.60 -8.65
N CYS A 224 12.26 -26.44 -9.69
CA CYS A 224 11.22 -26.32 -10.69
C CYS A 224 9.80 -26.52 -10.11
N ALA A 225 9.62 -27.49 -9.22
CA ALA A 225 8.31 -27.74 -8.60
C ALA A 225 7.86 -26.55 -7.73
N VAL A 226 8.75 -26.02 -6.89
CA VAL A 226 8.47 -24.84 -6.05
C VAL A 226 8.21 -23.61 -6.91
N SER A 227 8.99 -23.40 -7.99
CA SER A 227 8.78 -22.29 -8.93
C SER A 227 7.41 -22.37 -9.63
N ILE A 228 7.00 -23.56 -10.09
CA ILE A 228 5.69 -23.78 -10.70
C ILE A 228 4.57 -23.45 -9.70
N PHE A 229 4.72 -23.86 -8.45
CA PHE A 229 3.75 -23.58 -7.40
C PHE A 229 3.68 -22.07 -7.05
N GLY A 230 4.83 -21.40 -7.01
CA GLY A 230 4.90 -19.95 -6.90
C GLY A 230 4.21 -19.22 -8.04
N MET A 231 4.42 -19.69 -9.28
CA MET A 231 3.76 -19.13 -10.48
C MET A 231 2.25 -19.35 -10.49
N LEU A 232 1.77 -20.49 -9.98
CA LEU A 232 0.34 -20.74 -9.78
C LEU A 232 -0.26 -19.74 -8.78
N GLY A 233 0.47 -19.44 -7.69
CA GLY A 233 0.07 -18.42 -6.73
C GLY A 233 -0.04 -17.03 -7.37
N LEU A 234 0.96 -16.62 -8.15
CA LEU A 234 0.93 -15.36 -8.88
C LEU A 234 -0.25 -15.29 -9.87
N PHE A 235 -0.47 -16.35 -10.63
CA PHE A 235 -1.60 -16.45 -11.57
C PHE A 235 -2.94 -16.23 -10.85
N LEU A 236 -3.14 -16.90 -9.72
CA LEU A 236 -4.37 -16.78 -8.94
C LEU A 236 -4.55 -15.36 -8.36
N VAL A 237 -3.48 -14.75 -7.82
CA VAL A 237 -3.53 -13.37 -7.34
C VAL A 237 -3.90 -12.41 -8.46
N LEU A 238 -3.28 -12.52 -9.63
CA LEU A 238 -3.59 -11.68 -10.79
C LEU A 238 -5.04 -11.86 -11.24
N LEU A 239 -5.51 -13.12 -11.27
CA LEU A 239 -6.89 -13.43 -11.64
C LEU A 239 -7.89 -12.80 -10.67
N VAL A 240 -7.70 -12.98 -9.36
CA VAL A 240 -8.58 -12.40 -8.34
C VAL A 240 -8.52 -10.88 -8.38
N SER A 241 -7.33 -10.29 -8.49
CA SER A 241 -7.15 -8.84 -8.60
C SER A 241 -7.88 -8.24 -9.80
N LYS A 242 -7.85 -8.94 -10.95
CA LYS A 242 -8.58 -8.52 -12.16
C LYS A 242 -10.08 -8.39 -11.94
N PHE A 243 -10.67 -9.24 -11.10
CA PHE A 243 -12.11 -9.18 -10.79
C PHE A 243 -12.43 -8.24 -9.63
N VAL A 244 -11.54 -8.06 -8.67
CA VAL A 244 -11.78 -7.31 -7.44
C VAL A 244 -11.48 -5.81 -7.62
N TYR A 245 -10.38 -5.44 -8.27
CA TYR A 245 -9.94 -4.04 -8.35
C TYR A 245 -10.84 -3.11 -9.15
N PRO A 246 -11.61 -3.54 -10.16
CA PRO A 246 -12.59 -2.66 -10.82
C PRO A 246 -13.70 -2.12 -9.90
N PHE A 247 -13.92 -2.76 -8.74
CA PHE A 247 -14.90 -2.27 -7.75
C PHE A 247 -14.35 -1.14 -6.86
N VAL A 248 -13.04 -0.89 -6.89
CA VAL A 248 -12.41 0.20 -6.11
C VAL A 248 -12.46 1.49 -6.93
N PRO A 249 -12.95 2.60 -6.39
CA PRO A 249 -13.04 3.88 -7.11
C PRO A 249 -11.68 4.60 -7.16
N TRP A 250 -10.70 4.01 -7.84
CA TRP A 250 -9.33 4.53 -7.97
C TRP A 250 -9.26 5.97 -8.51
N GLN A 251 -10.24 6.35 -9.32
CA GLN A 251 -10.32 7.66 -9.95
C GLN A 251 -10.40 8.79 -8.92
N GLU A 252 -10.98 8.55 -7.76
CA GLU A 252 -11.05 9.50 -6.66
C GLU A 252 -9.66 9.82 -6.06
N LEU A 253 -8.71 8.89 -6.20
CA LEU A 253 -7.30 9.10 -5.84
C LEU A 253 -6.49 9.73 -6.98
N GLY A 254 -7.11 9.99 -8.15
CA GLY A 254 -6.49 10.61 -9.30
C GLY A 254 -5.66 9.67 -10.18
N PHE A 255 -5.79 8.36 -10.03
CA PHE A 255 -5.15 7.35 -10.89
C PHE A 255 -6.08 6.16 -11.13
N ASN A 256 -5.67 5.21 -11.97
CA ASN A 256 -6.41 3.98 -12.22
C ASN A 256 -5.49 2.76 -12.04
N VAL A 257 -6.06 1.65 -11.58
CA VAL A 257 -5.37 0.35 -11.48
C VAL A 257 -6.12 -0.64 -12.36
N ASP A 258 -5.60 -0.85 -13.56
CA ASP A 258 -6.17 -1.79 -14.52
C ASP A 258 -5.26 -3.01 -14.69
N ILE A 259 -5.78 -4.18 -14.30
CA ILE A 259 -5.10 -5.47 -14.50
C ILE A 259 -5.49 -6.01 -15.89
N ASN A 260 -5.00 -5.34 -16.92
CA ASN A 260 -5.22 -5.76 -18.30
C ASN A 260 -4.36 -6.98 -18.67
N ILE A 261 -4.63 -7.55 -19.83
CA ILE A 261 -3.92 -8.76 -20.29
C ILE A 261 -2.43 -8.51 -20.53
N ASN A 262 -2.05 -7.30 -20.97
CA ASN A 262 -0.65 -6.96 -21.20
C ASN A 262 0.13 -6.91 -19.88
N PHE A 263 -0.47 -6.30 -18.83
CA PHE A 263 0.10 -6.32 -17.49
C PHE A 263 0.21 -7.74 -16.93
N MET A 264 -0.84 -8.58 -17.11
CA MET A 264 -0.80 -9.97 -16.68
C MET A 264 0.32 -10.76 -17.37
N MET A 265 0.52 -10.57 -18.66
CA MET A 265 1.61 -11.21 -19.41
C MET A 265 2.99 -10.73 -18.92
N ALA A 266 3.18 -9.43 -18.76
CA ALA A 266 4.42 -8.85 -18.22
C ALA A 266 4.71 -9.39 -16.81
N ALA A 267 3.70 -9.40 -15.93
CA ALA A 267 3.82 -9.92 -14.57
C ALA A 267 4.15 -11.41 -14.56
N PHE A 268 3.60 -12.18 -15.50
CA PHE A 268 3.91 -13.61 -15.62
C PHE A 268 5.34 -13.85 -16.09
N ILE A 269 5.83 -13.09 -17.07
CA ILE A 269 7.22 -13.16 -17.53
C ILE A 269 8.19 -12.77 -16.42
N ALA A 270 7.97 -11.62 -15.78
CA ALA A 270 8.78 -11.17 -14.65
C ALA A 270 8.73 -12.17 -13.48
N GLY A 271 7.55 -12.72 -13.22
CA GLY A 271 7.28 -13.72 -12.19
C GLY A 271 8.10 -15.00 -12.34
N VAL A 272 8.40 -15.45 -13.56
CA VAL A 272 9.25 -16.63 -13.79
C VAL A 272 10.62 -16.45 -13.15
N PHE A 273 11.27 -15.32 -13.37
CA PHE A 273 12.58 -15.03 -12.77
C PHE A 273 12.50 -14.93 -11.25
N VAL A 274 11.47 -14.26 -10.75
CA VAL A 274 11.21 -14.16 -9.29
C VAL A 274 10.94 -15.55 -8.70
N ALA A 275 10.21 -16.43 -9.39
CA ALA A 275 9.89 -17.75 -8.92
C ALA A 275 11.13 -18.65 -8.80
N PHE A 276 12.02 -18.61 -9.79
CA PHE A 276 13.28 -19.34 -9.72
C PHE A 276 14.19 -18.85 -8.59
N LEU A 277 14.28 -17.53 -8.43
CA LEU A 277 15.03 -16.93 -7.33
C LEU A 277 14.43 -17.35 -5.98
N ALA A 278 13.13 -17.16 -5.80
CA ALA A 278 12.42 -17.50 -4.57
C ALA A 278 12.58 -18.98 -4.20
N ALA A 279 12.37 -19.88 -5.17
CA ALA A 279 12.52 -21.32 -4.97
C ALA A 279 13.96 -21.68 -4.58
N SER A 280 14.96 -21.08 -5.24
CA SER A 280 16.36 -21.35 -4.94
C SER A 280 16.73 -20.88 -3.54
N MET A 281 16.33 -19.66 -3.15
CA MET A 281 16.59 -19.12 -1.82
C MET A 281 15.90 -19.93 -0.73
N GLN A 282 14.62 -20.25 -0.93
CA GLN A 282 13.82 -21.00 0.04
C GLN A 282 14.34 -22.41 0.23
N LEU A 283 14.65 -23.13 -0.84
CA LEU A 283 15.21 -24.48 -0.74
C LEU A 283 16.60 -24.45 -0.13
N PHE A 284 17.45 -23.49 -0.48
CA PHE A 284 18.78 -23.35 0.09
C PHE A 284 18.73 -23.30 1.63
N VAL A 285 17.94 -22.37 2.18
CA VAL A 285 17.85 -22.22 3.64
C VAL A 285 17.09 -23.37 4.30
N SER A 286 16.11 -23.94 3.61
CA SER A 286 15.32 -25.06 4.13
C SER A 286 16.15 -26.35 4.21
N PHE A 287 17.09 -26.59 3.28
CA PHE A 287 18.03 -27.69 3.39
C PHE A 287 19.03 -27.54 4.55
N MET A 288 19.28 -26.32 5.02
CA MET A 288 20.11 -26.10 6.21
C MET A 288 19.37 -26.42 7.51
N ALA A 289 18.05 -26.30 7.53
CA ALA A 289 17.22 -26.51 8.71
C ALA A 289 17.12 -27.98 9.10
N LYS A 290 16.97 -28.23 10.41
CA LYS A 290 16.83 -29.59 10.98
C LYS A 290 15.37 -30.03 11.09
N SER A 291 14.44 -29.09 11.13
CA SER A 291 13.00 -29.35 11.28
C SER A 291 12.15 -28.42 10.41
N PHE A 292 10.88 -28.78 10.23
CA PHE A 292 9.91 -27.97 9.52
C PHE A 292 9.78 -26.55 10.11
N LYS A 293 9.71 -26.44 11.43
CA LYS A 293 9.58 -25.15 12.13
C LYS A 293 10.80 -24.26 11.95
N GLU A 294 12.00 -24.84 12.03
CA GLU A 294 13.25 -24.12 11.81
C GLU A 294 13.35 -23.60 10.37
N ALA A 295 12.99 -24.42 9.38
CA ALA A 295 12.95 -24.03 7.99
C ALA A 295 11.97 -22.87 7.74
N GLN A 296 10.79 -22.94 8.35
CA GLN A 296 9.79 -21.86 8.25
C GLN A 296 10.35 -20.53 8.78
N THR A 297 11.05 -20.55 9.90
CA THR A 297 11.69 -19.36 10.47
C THR A 297 12.76 -18.80 9.53
N TYR A 298 13.65 -19.65 9.02
CA TYR A 298 14.72 -19.21 8.11
C TYR A 298 14.18 -18.63 6.82
N ILE A 299 13.18 -19.26 6.19
CA ILE A 299 12.56 -18.76 4.97
C ILE A 299 11.90 -17.42 5.22
N THR A 300 11.21 -17.24 6.35
CA THR A 300 10.60 -15.96 6.69
C THR A 300 11.64 -14.84 6.70
N PHE A 301 12.79 -15.04 7.35
CA PHE A 301 13.87 -14.06 7.36
C PHE A 301 14.44 -13.78 5.97
N VAL A 302 14.65 -14.83 5.19
CA VAL A 302 15.19 -14.68 3.81
C VAL A 302 14.22 -13.95 2.88
N MET A 303 12.91 -14.13 3.06
CA MET A 303 11.90 -13.39 2.30
C MET A 303 11.91 -11.89 2.62
N PHE A 304 12.28 -11.49 3.83
CA PHE A 304 12.38 -10.07 4.18
C PHE A 304 13.43 -9.32 3.36
N VAL A 305 14.52 -9.97 2.95
CA VAL A 305 15.61 -9.30 2.22
C VAL A 305 15.14 -8.67 0.90
N PRO A 306 14.60 -9.43 -0.09
CA PRO A 306 14.12 -8.83 -1.33
C PRO A 306 12.91 -7.91 -1.11
N MET A 307 12.09 -8.18 -0.10
CA MET A 307 10.93 -7.36 0.23
C MET A 307 11.35 -5.99 0.78
N MET A 308 12.26 -5.94 1.77
CA MET A 308 12.77 -4.69 2.33
C MET A 308 13.52 -3.86 1.29
N LEU A 309 14.28 -4.52 0.42
CA LEU A 309 15.00 -3.87 -0.66
C LEU A 309 14.03 -3.22 -1.66
N SER A 310 13.01 -3.95 -2.07
CA SER A 310 11.96 -3.44 -2.97
C SER A 310 11.18 -2.29 -2.34
N TYR A 311 10.89 -2.38 -1.04
CA TYR A 311 10.26 -1.31 -0.27
C TYR A 311 11.15 -0.06 -0.22
N ALA A 312 12.43 -0.23 0.11
CA ALA A 312 13.39 0.88 0.22
C ALA A 312 13.53 1.66 -1.10
N VAL A 313 13.55 0.95 -2.24
CA VAL A 313 13.60 1.58 -3.56
C VAL A 313 12.27 2.27 -3.91
N THR A 314 11.14 1.65 -3.58
CA THR A 314 9.81 2.22 -3.85
C THR A 314 9.59 3.56 -3.14
N PHE A 315 10.15 3.71 -1.94
CA PHE A 315 10.01 4.92 -1.12
C PHE A 315 11.22 5.86 -1.19
N ASP A 316 12.09 5.69 -2.21
CA ASP A 316 13.30 6.48 -2.43
C ASP A 316 14.24 6.54 -1.20
N LEU A 317 14.23 5.46 -0.39
CA LEU A 317 15.11 5.31 0.77
C LEU A 317 16.46 4.65 0.42
N ALA A 318 16.62 4.19 -0.82
CA ALA A 318 17.80 3.49 -1.31
C ALA A 318 18.36 4.16 -2.57
N THR A 319 19.64 3.89 -2.85
CA THR A 319 20.32 4.42 -4.04
C THR A 319 19.75 3.85 -5.35
N ASP A 320 19.86 4.60 -6.44
CA ASP A 320 19.36 4.20 -7.77
C ASP A 320 19.96 2.88 -8.27
N GLU A 321 21.17 2.53 -7.84
CA GLU A 321 21.84 1.28 -8.20
C GLU A 321 21.06 0.03 -7.75
N LEU A 322 20.36 0.13 -6.61
CA LEU A 322 19.56 -0.96 -6.07
C LEU A 322 18.26 -1.21 -6.84
N ARG A 323 17.88 -0.32 -7.76
CA ARG A 323 16.74 -0.53 -8.68
C ARG A 323 16.95 -1.73 -9.61
N TRP A 324 18.21 -2.12 -9.85
CA TRP A 324 18.53 -3.28 -10.68
C TRP A 324 18.64 -4.59 -9.88
N ALA A 325 18.49 -4.54 -8.57
CA ALA A 325 18.52 -5.74 -7.75
C ALA A 325 17.38 -6.70 -8.10
N PRO A 326 17.58 -8.02 -7.90
CA PRO A 326 16.53 -9.02 -8.11
C PRO A 326 15.27 -8.68 -7.31
N VAL A 327 14.11 -8.94 -7.89
CA VAL A 327 12.76 -8.55 -7.43
C VAL A 327 12.47 -7.06 -7.59
N THR A 328 13.41 -6.18 -7.25
CA THR A 328 13.24 -4.73 -7.36
C THR A 328 13.16 -4.29 -8.83
N GLY A 329 14.04 -4.82 -9.68
CA GLY A 329 14.01 -4.53 -11.12
C GLY A 329 12.71 -5.01 -11.77
N GLN A 330 12.23 -6.21 -11.40
CA GLN A 330 10.94 -6.72 -11.90
C GLN A 330 9.77 -5.88 -11.39
N LEU A 331 9.81 -5.44 -10.12
CA LEU A 331 8.82 -4.53 -9.57
C LEU A 331 8.76 -3.22 -10.35
N GLN A 332 9.93 -2.60 -10.62
CA GLN A 332 10.01 -1.34 -11.36
C GLN A 332 9.49 -1.49 -12.80
N ALA A 333 9.89 -2.55 -13.49
CA ALA A 333 9.39 -2.84 -14.84
C ALA A 333 7.86 -2.98 -14.86
N LEU A 334 7.26 -3.65 -13.88
CA LEU A 334 5.81 -3.80 -13.79
C LEU A 334 5.10 -2.47 -13.44
N ILE A 335 5.72 -1.62 -12.62
CA ILE A 335 5.21 -0.26 -12.36
C ILE A 335 5.18 0.54 -13.66
N ASP A 336 6.24 0.47 -14.47
CA ASP A 336 6.34 1.22 -15.73
C ASP A 336 5.31 0.70 -16.76
N VAL A 337 5.08 -0.61 -16.84
CA VAL A 337 4.00 -1.20 -17.65
C VAL A 337 2.62 -0.69 -17.21
N MET A 338 2.35 -0.69 -15.89
CA MET A 338 1.06 -0.22 -15.37
C MET A 338 0.85 1.27 -15.58
N LYS A 339 1.92 2.06 -15.64
CA LYS A 339 1.91 3.49 -15.98
C LYS A 339 1.88 3.77 -17.48
N GLY A 340 1.75 2.74 -18.33
CA GLY A 340 1.68 2.89 -19.78
C GLY A 340 2.98 3.33 -20.45
N LYS A 341 4.13 3.20 -19.77
CA LYS A 341 5.43 3.43 -20.40
C LYS A 341 5.79 2.21 -21.27
N GLU A 342 6.28 2.46 -22.48
CA GLU A 342 6.90 1.42 -23.30
C GLU A 342 8.18 0.92 -22.60
N ILE A 343 8.37 -0.41 -22.56
CA ILE A 343 9.54 -1.07 -21.95
C ILE A 343 10.72 -1.02 -22.94
#